data_870014d279dddb4c94dd97be9485335e
#
_entry.id   870014d279dddb4c94dd97be9485335e
#
_cell.length_a   1.000
_cell.length_b   1.000
_cell.length_c   1.000
_cell.angle_alpha   90.00
_cell.angle_beta   90.00
_cell.angle_gamma   90.00
#
_symmetry.space_group_name_H-M   'P 1'
#
loop_
_entity.id
_entity.type
_entity.pdbx_description
1 polymer ?
#
loop_
_entity_poly.entity_id
_entity_poly.type
_entity_poly.pdbx_seq_one_letter_code
_entity_poly.pdbx_strand_id
1 'polypeptide(L)'
;MENISFIGCGSWGAALSKVLSDKNIQSTMWHRSKSIVDKMSSTRKHYLVPDLTFSEKVFFTNDLDSLIEESSILVLAIPSQSIRSVLEPKKHLISNDKILVNLAKGIEIDTLMTISGVLHDILGNDFNNIVTLSGPSHAEEVIFGHPTTLVSASKNEDSAAVIQEVFSNNT
;
A
#
# COMPACT_ATOMS: atom_id res chain seq x y z
N MET A 1 -16.71 -1.48 -7.19
CA MET A 1 -15.38 -2.12 -7.05
C MET A 1 -14.52 -1.15 -6.27
N GLU A 2 -13.80 -1.64 -5.29
CA GLU A 2 -12.92 -0.80 -4.49
C GLU A 2 -11.72 -0.37 -5.31
N ASN A 3 -11.40 0.92 -5.33
CA ASN A 3 -10.20 1.44 -5.97
C ASN A 3 -9.03 1.30 -5.01
N ILE A 4 -8.12 0.35 -5.29
CA ILE A 4 -6.98 0.04 -4.44
C ILE A 4 -5.73 0.72 -5.01
N SER A 5 -5.07 1.54 -4.19
CA SER A 5 -3.86 2.23 -4.62
C SER A 5 -2.73 2.09 -3.61
N PHE A 6 -1.50 2.02 -4.14
CA PHE A 6 -0.28 1.92 -3.35
C PHE A 6 0.46 3.25 -3.38
N ILE A 7 0.67 3.86 -2.23
CA ILE A 7 1.61 4.97 -2.08
C ILE A 7 3.01 4.35 -1.93
N GLY A 8 3.72 4.28 -3.04
CA GLY A 8 5.04 3.65 -3.17
C GLY A 8 5.06 2.42 -4.08
N CYS A 9 6.20 2.23 -4.74
CA CYS A 9 6.47 1.10 -5.64
C CYS A 9 7.70 0.31 -5.18
N GLY A 10 7.89 0.12 -3.88
CA GLY A 10 8.93 -0.76 -3.34
C GLY A 10 8.62 -2.25 -3.62
N SER A 11 9.59 -3.13 -3.42
CA SER A 11 9.44 -4.57 -3.69
C SER A 11 8.24 -5.19 -2.98
N TRP A 12 7.99 -4.79 -1.73
CA TRP A 12 6.86 -5.31 -0.94
C TRP A 12 5.49 -4.85 -1.47
N GLY A 13 5.34 -3.55 -1.79
CA GLY A 13 4.12 -3.05 -2.44
C GLY A 13 3.88 -3.70 -3.80
N ALA A 14 4.95 -3.91 -4.57
CA ALA A 14 4.89 -4.57 -5.87
C ALA A 14 4.47 -6.04 -5.76
N ALA A 15 4.97 -6.77 -4.74
CA ALA A 15 4.56 -8.15 -4.47
C ALA A 15 3.06 -8.24 -4.17
N LEU A 16 2.52 -7.36 -3.31
CA LEU A 16 1.10 -7.34 -2.99
C LEU A 16 0.23 -6.86 -4.17
N SER A 17 0.71 -5.92 -4.97
CA SER A 17 0.03 -5.53 -6.21
C SER A 17 -0.06 -6.70 -7.20
N LYS A 18 0.98 -7.56 -7.26
CA LYS A 18 0.93 -8.82 -8.03
C LYS A 18 -0.14 -9.76 -7.48
N VAL A 19 -0.21 -9.98 -6.17
CA VAL A 19 -1.26 -10.80 -5.53
C VAL A 19 -2.65 -10.33 -5.95
N LEU A 20 -2.92 -9.01 -5.93
CA LEU A 20 -4.18 -8.45 -6.40
C LEU A 20 -4.43 -8.75 -7.88
N SER A 21 -3.42 -8.55 -8.71
CA SER A 21 -3.56 -8.79 -10.15
C SER A 21 -3.80 -10.27 -10.49
N ASP A 22 -3.22 -11.19 -9.73
CA ASP A 22 -3.47 -12.64 -9.87
C ASP A 22 -4.93 -13.02 -9.49
N LYS A 23 -5.56 -12.24 -8.61
CA LYS A 23 -6.99 -12.28 -8.29
C LYS A 23 -7.88 -11.51 -9.27
N ASN A 24 -7.33 -10.98 -10.36
CA ASN A 24 -8.01 -10.12 -11.34
C ASN A 24 -8.50 -8.77 -10.75
N ILE A 25 -7.90 -8.31 -9.66
CA ILE A 25 -8.16 -7.01 -9.03
C ILE A 25 -7.19 -5.98 -9.60
N GLN A 26 -7.73 -4.80 -9.98
CA GLN A 26 -6.91 -3.68 -10.44
C GLN A 26 -6.29 -2.92 -9.27
N SER A 27 -5.08 -2.39 -9.49
CA SER A 27 -4.44 -1.48 -8.54
C SER A 27 -3.61 -0.42 -9.24
N THR A 28 -3.45 0.73 -8.59
CA THR A 28 -2.59 1.83 -9.07
C THR A 28 -1.45 2.03 -8.10
N MET A 29 -0.23 2.14 -8.60
CA MET A 29 0.97 2.37 -7.79
C MET A 29 1.55 3.76 -8.07
N TRP A 30 1.77 4.51 -7.00
CA TRP A 30 2.40 5.82 -7.08
C TRP A 30 3.91 5.75 -6.88
N HIS A 31 4.65 6.50 -7.68
CA HIS A 31 6.06 6.78 -7.46
C HIS A 31 6.38 8.24 -7.70
N ARG A 32 7.19 8.85 -6.79
CA ARG A 32 7.56 10.27 -6.87
C ARG A 32 8.31 10.68 -8.15
N SER A 33 9.01 9.74 -8.78
CA SER A 33 9.77 9.98 -10.01
C SER A 33 8.96 9.60 -11.23
N LYS A 34 8.65 10.59 -12.07
CA LYS A 34 7.98 10.39 -13.35
C LYS A 34 8.75 9.43 -14.27
N SER A 35 10.09 9.51 -14.31
CA SER A 35 10.92 8.66 -15.16
C SER A 35 10.80 7.17 -14.78
N ILE A 36 10.65 6.85 -13.49
CA ILE A 36 10.41 5.47 -13.03
C ILE A 36 9.00 5.03 -13.42
N VAL A 37 8.00 5.88 -13.26
CA VAL A 37 6.62 5.61 -13.69
C VAL A 37 6.58 5.33 -15.19
N ASP A 38 7.16 6.18 -16.02
CA ASP A 38 7.19 6.02 -17.47
C ASP A 38 7.90 4.71 -17.86
N LYS A 39 9.01 4.38 -17.19
CA LYS A 39 9.74 3.12 -17.42
C LYS A 39 8.90 1.89 -17.05
N MET A 40 8.28 1.87 -15.87
CA MET A 40 7.42 0.74 -15.45
C MET A 40 6.19 0.60 -16.35
N SER A 41 5.58 1.70 -16.75
CA SER A 41 4.42 1.70 -17.66
C SER A 41 4.77 1.12 -19.03
N SER A 42 5.93 1.49 -19.59
CA SER A 42 6.34 1.04 -20.93
C SER A 42 6.91 -0.37 -20.94
N THR A 43 7.70 -0.75 -19.93
CA THR A 43 8.39 -2.06 -19.91
C THR A 43 7.60 -3.14 -19.17
N ARG A 44 6.63 -2.76 -18.36
CA ARG A 44 5.91 -3.61 -17.42
C ARG A 44 6.82 -4.31 -16.39
N LYS A 45 8.09 -3.92 -16.28
CA LYS A 45 9.07 -4.51 -15.36
C LYS A 45 9.29 -3.62 -14.14
N HIS A 46 9.44 -4.26 -12.98
CA HIS A 46 9.77 -3.54 -11.74
C HIS A 46 11.22 -3.04 -11.78
N TYR A 47 11.45 -1.82 -11.30
CA TYR A 47 12.76 -1.17 -11.39
C TYR A 47 13.81 -1.70 -10.41
N LEU A 48 13.41 -2.35 -9.30
CA LEU A 48 14.29 -2.96 -8.29
C LEU A 48 14.27 -4.50 -8.32
N VAL A 49 13.24 -5.12 -8.90
CA VAL A 49 13.07 -6.57 -8.96
C VAL A 49 12.93 -6.98 -10.42
N PRO A 50 14.04 -7.28 -11.10
CA PRO A 50 14.04 -7.50 -12.56
C PRO A 50 13.13 -8.63 -13.02
N ASP A 51 12.93 -9.65 -12.19
CA ASP A 51 12.12 -10.83 -12.51
C ASP A 51 10.61 -10.58 -12.34
N LEU A 52 10.22 -9.44 -11.72
CA LEU A 52 8.82 -9.06 -11.58
C LEU A 52 8.34 -8.32 -12.83
N THR A 53 7.40 -8.96 -13.54
CA THR A 53 6.64 -8.35 -14.63
C THR A 53 5.21 -8.08 -14.14
N PHE A 54 4.75 -6.86 -14.29
CA PHE A 54 3.40 -6.46 -13.92
C PHE A 54 2.37 -6.84 -14.99
N SER A 55 1.21 -7.30 -14.54
CA SER A 55 0.06 -7.52 -15.43
C SER A 55 -0.57 -6.19 -15.88
N GLU A 56 -1.42 -6.22 -16.89
CA GLU A 56 -2.19 -5.06 -17.37
C GLU A 56 -3.15 -4.48 -16.31
N LYS A 57 -3.37 -5.22 -15.20
CA LYS A 57 -4.20 -4.77 -14.08
C LYS A 57 -3.49 -3.79 -13.13
N VAL A 58 -2.20 -3.60 -13.30
CA VAL A 58 -1.40 -2.68 -12.47
C VAL A 58 -1.11 -1.41 -13.25
N PHE A 59 -1.58 -0.28 -12.73
CA PHE A 59 -1.35 1.03 -13.30
C PHE A 59 -0.29 1.79 -12.50
N PHE A 60 0.30 2.81 -13.10
CA PHE A 60 1.35 3.60 -12.46
C PHE A 60 1.08 5.10 -12.64
N THR A 61 1.31 5.87 -11.59
CA THR A 61 1.17 7.33 -11.62
C THR A 61 2.24 8.02 -10.79
N ASN A 62 2.55 9.27 -11.14
CA ASN A 62 3.31 10.18 -10.29
C ASN A 62 2.44 11.30 -9.69
N ASP A 63 1.13 11.28 -9.94
CA ASP A 63 0.16 12.18 -9.34
C ASP A 63 -0.38 11.55 -8.06
N LEU A 64 0.09 12.07 -6.91
CA LEU A 64 -0.32 11.57 -5.60
C LEU A 64 -1.71 12.07 -5.22
N ASP A 65 -2.07 13.27 -5.61
CA ASP A 65 -3.32 13.91 -5.19
C ASP A 65 -4.50 13.18 -5.83
N SER A 66 -4.49 13.04 -7.15
CA SER A 66 -5.51 12.25 -7.86
C SER A 66 -5.59 10.81 -7.35
N LEU A 67 -4.43 10.17 -7.09
CA LEU A 67 -4.42 8.81 -6.55
C LEU A 67 -5.11 8.73 -5.19
N ILE A 68 -4.85 9.66 -4.27
CA ILE A 68 -5.51 9.68 -2.95
C ILE A 68 -7.01 9.93 -3.10
N GLU A 69 -7.42 10.91 -3.92
CA GLU A 69 -8.83 11.26 -4.11
C GLU A 69 -9.65 10.08 -4.65
N GLU A 70 -9.14 9.38 -5.65
CA GLU A 70 -9.85 8.30 -6.35
C GLU A 70 -9.88 6.97 -5.59
N SER A 71 -9.03 6.80 -4.57
CA SER A 71 -8.88 5.52 -3.88
C SER A 71 -9.87 5.36 -2.73
N SER A 72 -10.42 4.17 -2.58
CA SER A 72 -11.13 3.72 -1.37
C SER A 72 -10.18 3.00 -0.39
N ILE A 73 -9.16 2.31 -0.91
CA ILE A 73 -8.13 1.65 -0.10
C ILE A 73 -6.75 2.22 -0.50
N LEU A 74 -6.07 2.83 0.48
CA LEU A 74 -4.73 3.39 0.33
C LEU A 74 -3.71 2.53 1.06
N VAL A 75 -2.84 1.87 0.32
CA VAL A 75 -1.79 0.99 0.86
C VAL A 75 -0.47 1.77 0.96
N LEU A 76 0.02 1.96 2.18
CA LEU A 76 1.25 2.70 2.48
C LEU A 76 2.46 1.78 2.31
N ALA A 77 3.08 1.81 1.12
CA ALA A 77 4.22 0.98 0.72
C ALA A 77 5.52 1.80 0.59
N ILE A 78 5.67 2.83 1.41
CA ILE A 78 6.85 3.68 1.54
C ILE A 78 7.56 3.43 2.87
N PRO A 79 8.85 3.83 3.02
CA PRO A 79 9.54 3.72 4.29
C PRO A 79 8.82 4.44 5.44
N SER A 80 8.86 3.87 6.64
CA SER A 80 8.20 4.44 7.84
C SER A 80 8.55 5.90 8.07
N GLN A 81 9.81 6.29 7.88
CA GLN A 81 10.27 7.67 8.07
C GLN A 81 9.74 8.67 7.02
N SER A 82 9.14 8.19 5.94
CA SER A 82 8.57 9.03 4.87
C SER A 82 7.06 9.23 5.02
N ILE A 83 6.38 8.48 5.87
CA ILE A 83 4.91 8.47 5.94
C ILE A 83 4.38 9.85 6.32
N ARG A 84 4.89 10.46 7.39
CA ARG A 84 4.46 11.78 7.84
C ARG A 84 4.67 12.83 6.75
N SER A 85 5.88 12.94 6.22
CA SER A 85 6.21 13.96 5.22
C SER A 85 5.40 13.83 3.91
N VAL A 86 4.96 12.63 3.58
CA VAL A 86 4.13 12.38 2.38
C VAL A 86 2.65 12.64 2.65
N LEU A 87 2.12 12.20 3.79
CA LEU A 87 0.67 12.24 4.05
C LEU A 87 0.19 13.53 4.72
N GLU A 88 0.95 14.11 5.63
CA GLU A 88 0.52 15.29 6.38
C GLU A 88 0.12 16.48 5.49
N PRO A 89 0.88 16.82 4.42
CA PRO A 89 0.44 17.86 3.47
C PRO A 89 -0.82 17.51 2.69
N LYS A 90 -1.18 16.22 2.63
CA LYS A 90 -2.29 15.67 1.84
C LYS A 90 -3.47 15.19 2.69
N LYS A 91 -3.43 15.40 4.01
CA LYS A 91 -4.45 14.90 4.94
C LYS A 91 -5.88 15.35 4.58
N HIS A 92 -6.02 16.51 3.96
CA HIS A 92 -7.31 17.05 3.52
C HIS A 92 -7.98 16.25 2.39
N LEU A 93 -7.21 15.38 1.68
CA LEU A 93 -7.71 14.49 0.63
C LEU A 93 -8.13 13.11 1.18
N ILE A 94 -7.83 12.84 2.46
CA ILE A 94 -8.09 11.54 3.10
C ILE A 94 -9.36 11.65 3.93
N SER A 95 -10.48 11.25 3.35
CA SER A 95 -11.79 11.21 4.02
C SER A 95 -11.93 9.96 4.91
N ASN A 96 -12.82 10.03 5.91
CA ASN A 96 -12.99 8.98 6.93
C ASN A 96 -13.57 7.65 6.39
N ASP A 97 -14.06 7.61 5.17
CA ASP A 97 -14.56 6.41 4.51
C ASP A 97 -13.45 5.58 3.84
N LYS A 98 -12.26 6.14 3.68
CA LYS A 98 -11.11 5.42 3.11
C LYS A 98 -10.49 4.48 4.15
N ILE A 99 -9.97 3.34 3.68
CA ILE A 99 -9.17 2.44 4.50
C ILE A 99 -7.68 2.69 4.22
N LEU A 100 -6.90 2.99 5.26
CA LEU A 100 -5.45 3.12 5.18
C LEU A 100 -4.80 1.82 5.64
N VAL A 101 -4.02 1.19 4.75
CA VAL A 101 -3.31 -0.06 5.04
C VAL A 101 -1.83 0.24 5.21
N ASN A 102 -1.33 0.08 6.43
CA ASN A 102 0.08 0.24 6.72
C ASN A 102 0.86 -1.06 6.44
N LEU A 103 1.84 -0.99 5.55
CA LEU A 103 2.80 -2.06 5.28
C LEU A 103 4.19 -1.77 5.87
N ALA A 104 4.43 -0.53 6.32
CA ALA A 104 5.75 -0.13 6.78
C ALA A 104 6.07 -0.77 8.13
N LYS A 105 7.31 -1.22 8.24
CA LYS A 105 7.87 -1.81 9.48
C LYS A 105 8.59 -0.74 10.31
N GLY A 106 8.58 -0.91 11.63
CA GLY A 106 9.29 -0.04 12.55
C GLY A 106 8.43 1.09 13.13
N ILE A 107 9.11 2.08 13.68
CA ILE A 107 8.55 3.26 14.36
C ILE A 107 9.13 4.53 13.73
N GLU A 108 8.48 5.66 13.90
CA GLU A 108 9.02 6.98 13.55
C GLU A 108 10.11 7.38 14.55
N ILE A 109 11.29 7.79 14.04
CA ILE A 109 12.48 8.01 14.90
C ILE A 109 12.27 9.20 15.86
N ASP A 110 11.76 10.32 15.37
CA ASP A 110 11.66 11.56 16.15
C ASP A 110 10.61 11.50 17.26
N THR A 111 9.50 10.79 17.02
CA THR A 111 8.35 10.71 17.94
C THR A 111 8.27 9.40 18.70
N LEU A 112 9.00 8.36 18.25
CA LEU A 112 8.94 6.98 18.72
C LEU A 112 7.53 6.35 18.58
N MET A 113 6.70 6.92 17.74
CA MET A 113 5.34 6.43 17.46
C MET A 113 5.39 5.23 16.52
N THR A 114 4.48 4.28 16.74
CA THR A 114 4.13 3.29 15.71
C THR A 114 3.49 4.00 14.52
N ILE A 115 3.49 3.37 13.35
CA ILE A 115 2.91 4.01 12.16
C ILE A 115 1.41 4.27 12.33
N SER A 116 0.66 3.40 13.00
CA SER A 116 -0.73 3.69 13.34
C SER A 116 -0.86 4.92 14.27
N GLY A 117 0.08 5.13 15.19
CA GLY A 117 0.15 6.34 16.00
C GLY A 117 0.42 7.59 15.15
N VAL A 118 1.35 7.52 14.21
CA VAL A 118 1.64 8.63 13.25
C VAL A 118 0.39 8.96 12.42
N LEU A 119 -0.34 7.95 11.96
CA LEU A 119 -1.57 8.16 11.17
C LEU A 119 -2.67 8.81 12.00
N HIS A 120 -2.85 8.41 13.26
CA HIS A 120 -3.79 9.09 14.17
C HIS A 120 -3.36 10.54 14.48
N ASP A 121 -2.07 10.81 14.62
CA ASP A 121 -1.55 12.16 14.84
C ASP A 121 -1.82 13.08 13.62
N ILE A 122 -1.72 12.56 12.40
CA ILE A 122 -1.97 13.29 11.16
C ILE A 122 -3.48 13.51 10.92
N LEU A 123 -4.30 12.45 11.07
CA LEU A 123 -5.69 12.41 10.61
C LEU A 123 -6.69 12.63 11.73
N GLY A 124 -6.26 12.57 12.98
CA GLY A 124 -7.12 12.64 14.16
C GLY A 124 -7.46 11.26 14.74
N ASN A 125 -7.77 11.25 16.03
CA ASN A 125 -8.06 10.01 16.77
C ASN A 125 -9.38 9.33 16.34
N ASP A 126 -10.26 10.07 15.69
CA ASP A 126 -11.55 9.58 15.20
C ASP A 126 -11.43 8.83 13.86
N PHE A 127 -10.25 8.85 13.23
CA PHE A 127 -9.99 8.08 12.01
C PHE A 127 -9.75 6.61 12.38
N ASN A 128 -10.78 5.77 12.26
CA ASN A 128 -10.75 4.38 12.76
C ASN A 128 -10.34 3.34 11.70
N ASN A 129 -10.30 3.72 10.41
CA ASN A 129 -10.06 2.80 9.29
C ASN A 129 -8.56 2.64 8.98
N ILE A 130 -7.74 2.43 10.02
CA ILE A 130 -6.31 2.13 9.89
C ILE A 130 -6.11 0.64 10.12
N VAL A 131 -5.56 -0.04 9.11
CA VAL A 131 -5.23 -1.46 9.15
C VAL A 131 -3.72 -1.62 9.06
N THR A 132 -3.13 -2.42 9.92
CA THR A 132 -1.74 -2.86 9.77
C THR A 132 -1.73 -4.27 9.19
N LEU A 133 -1.13 -4.42 8.01
CA LEU A 133 -0.93 -5.71 7.36
C LEU A 133 0.54 -6.12 7.50
N SER A 134 0.81 -7.11 8.31
CA SER A 134 2.19 -7.53 8.65
C SER A 134 2.28 -9.02 8.93
N GLY A 135 3.49 -9.57 8.83
CA GLY A 135 3.76 -10.99 9.11
C GLY A 135 5.18 -11.41 8.74
N PRO A 136 5.51 -12.70 8.92
CA PRO A 136 6.76 -13.30 8.46
C PRO A 136 6.72 -13.43 6.93
N SER A 137 7.13 -12.40 6.22
CA SER A 137 6.99 -12.32 4.76
C SER A 137 8.16 -11.63 4.11
N HIS A 138 8.64 -12.19 3.01
CA HIS A 138 9.61 -11.60 2.11
C HIS A 138 8.97 -11.33 0.74
N ALA A 139 9.27 -10.18 0.16
CA ALA A 139 8.67 -9.77 -1.11
C ALA A 139 8.95 -10.79 -2.23
N GLU A 140 10.17 -11.30 -2.26
CA GLU A 140 10.62 -12.27 -3.25
C GLU A 140 9.82 -13.58 -3.16
N GLU A 141 9.57 -14.09 -1.96
CA GLU A 141 8.79 -15.30 -1.75
C GLU A 141 7.33 -15.13 -2.24
N VAL A 142 6.72 -13.99 -1.93
CA VAL A 142 5.35 -13.68 -2.38
C VAL A 142 5.29 -13.52 -3.90
N ILE A 143 6.30 -12.89 -4.53
CA ILE A 143 6.39 -12.74 -5.99
C ILE A 143 6.44 -14.09 -6.69
N PHE A 144 7.12 -15.07 -6.11
CA PHE A 144 7.23 -16.44 -6.65
C PHE A 144 6.07 -17.36 -6.21
N GLY A 145 5.08 -16.85 -5.49
CA GLY A 145 3.88 -17.61 -5.09
C GLY A 145 4.12 -18.59 -3.93
N HIS A 146 5.16 -18.35 -3.12
CA HIS A 146 5.38 -19.16 -1.92
C HIS A 146 4.32 -18.83 -0.86
N PRO A 147 3.81 -19.85 -0.12
CA PRO A 147 2.86 -19.64 0.96
C PRO A 147 3.39 -18.63 1.98
N THR A 148 2.59 -17.63 2.28
CA THR A 148 2.98 -16.54 3.18
C THR A 148 1.80 -16.18 4.09
N THR A 149 2.06 -16.05 5.38
CA THR A 149 1.03 -15.67 6.36
C THR A 149 1.16 -14.19 6.71
N LEU A 150 0.05 -13.47 6.59
CA LEU A 150 -0.08 -12.08 7.02
C LEU A 150 -1.22 -11.94 8.02
N VAL A 151 -1.05 -11.02 8.97
CA VAL A 151 -2.08 -10.61 9.92
C VAL A 151 -2.61 -9.25 9.48
N SER A 152 -3.93 -9.17 9.35
CA SER A 152 -4.66 -7.92 9.16
C SER A 152 -5.18 -7.46 10.52
N ALA A 153 -4.64 -6.37 11.07
CA ALA A 153 -4.95 -5.86 12.40
C ALA A 153 -5.45 -4.43 12.35
N SER A 154 -6.60 -4.18 12.97
CA SER A 154 -7.22 -2.85 13.10
C SER A 154 -8.03 -2.76 14.38
N LYS A 155 -8.30 -1.52 14.85
CA LYS A 155 -9.33 -1.25 15.86
C LYS A 155 -10.75 -1.38 15.28
N ASN A 156 -10.89 -1.16 13.96
CA ASN A 156 -12.12 -1.41 13.22
C ASN A 156 -12.05 -2.82 12.61
N GLU A 157 -12.80 -3.75 13.18
CA GLU A 157 -12.82 -5.17 12.77
C GLU A 157 -13.32 -5.33 11.32
N ASP A 158 -14.29 -4.53 10.89
CA ASP A 158 -14.81 -4.57 9.51
C ASP A 158 -13.71 -4.20 8.50
N SER A 159 -12.94 -3.14 8.79
CA SER A 159 -11.79 -2.77 7.94
C SER A 159 -10.73 -3.85 7.91
N ALA A 160 -10.45 -4.51 9.04
CA ALA A 160 -9.50 -5.62 9.09
C ALA A 160 -9.99 -6.80 8.26
N ALA A 161 -11.29 -7.14 8.33
CA ALA A 161 -11.89 -8.23 7.55
C ALA A 161 -11.85 -7.95 6.05
N VAL A 162 -12.18 -6.72 5.62
CA VAL A 162 -12.09 -6.29 4.21
C VAL A 162 -10.66 -6.48 3.68
N ILE A 163 -9.66 -6.01 4.43
CA ILE A 163 -8.27 -6.12 3.99
C ILE A 163 -7.77 -7.57 4.01
N GLN A 164 -8.22 -8.39 4.97
CA GLN A 164 -7.95 -9.82 4.96
C GLN A 164 -8.50 -10.48 3.70
N GLU A 165 -9.74 -10.22 3.32
CA GLU A 165 -10.35 -10.77 2.11
C GLU A 165 -9.63 -10.29 0.83
N VAL A 166 -9.32 -9.01 0.75
CA VAL A 166 -8.64 -8.39 -0.40
C VAL A 166 -7.29 -9.07 -0.67
N PHE A 167 -6.49 -9.31 0.36
CA PHE A 167 -5.13 -9.84 0.22
C PHE A 167 -4.99 -11.35 0.43
N SER A 168 -6.04 -12.05 0.86
CA SER A 168 -6.04 -13.52 0.92
C SER A 168 -6.09 -14.13 -0.48
N ASN A 169 -5.35 -15.23 -0.67
CA ASN A 169 -5.37 -16.05 -1.87
C ASN A 169 -5.33 -17.54 -1.49
N ASN A 170 -5.24 -18.44 -2.46
CA ASN A 170 -5.25 -19.89 -2.27
C ASN A 170 -3.83 -20.50 -2.15
N THR A 171 -2.80 -19.68 -1.93
CA THR A 171 -1.41 -20.15 -1.75
C THR A 171 -0.92 -19.96 -0.34
#